data_753b7346112ac80cb510f4f6dc79e054
#
_entry.id   753b7346112ac80cb510f4f6dc79e054
#
_cell.length_a   1.000
_cell.length_b   1.000
_cell.length_c   1.000
_cell.angle_alpha   90.00
_cell.angle_beta   90.00
_cell.angle_gamma   90.00
#
_symmetry.space_group_name_H-M   'P 1'
#
loop_
_entity.id
_entity.type
_entity.pdbx_description
1 polymer ?
#
loop_
_entity_poly.entity_id
_entity_poly.type
_entity_poly.pdbx_seq_one_letter_code
_entity_poly.pdbx_strand_id
1 'polypeptide(L)'
;MTTIAHLFIDCLVAHGVTHIFXVPGEENLDMLEAIRTSSLQLIVTRNEQTAVFMAATHGRLTGKVGVALATLXPGATNMMTXVAYAQLGGMPVLVITGQKPVKKSKQGRFQVIDVVSMMKPVTKFTTSLIDASRVATTIAHAIHTAEDEKPXAVHIELPEDIAREDAHEYSPFTYEKTRRPVPDDKAIAQIITYLETAKRPVILIGAGANRKRISNYLTKFIKKHHIPFFVSQMGKXVVDERLPEYIXTAALTSGDYLHEAINHADLILAIGHDTIEKPTNLTEPGKTKLIHINFTEAEFNELYHPDCQIVGDIGNTLRRLFEAEINTSTRDLTPVVNAAQVAKEKLAYSIQESLQLDHITPARLSATLRDEIEDDAVLCLDNGLYKVRFARNFPCYHPNTLLLDNALATMGAGYSVAMTTKLLSPEKQVIAIVGDGXLVMNLXDLETAVRLGVHLTILLLNDDAYGMIKWKQHGMXLQDYXLDLQNPDFVKLAEAFXAIXYRVTKPDEFLPAFRKAEQQTXVKLIEIAFTYPDEIK
;
A
#
# COMPACT_ATOMS: atom_id res chain seq x y z
N MET A 1 -38.97 -6.24 -10.38
CA MET A 1 -38.28 -6.80 -11.55
C MET A 1 -36.78 -6.88 -11.22
N THR A 2 -36.17 -8.05 -11.43
CA THR A 2 -34.74 -8.24 -11.18
C THR A 2 -33.97 -7.89 -12.45
N THR A 3 -33.27 -6.79 -12.44
CA THR A 3 -32.47 -6.35 -13.58
C THR A 3 -31.04 -6.89 -13.48
N ILE A 4 -30.27 -6.74 -14.56
CA ILE A 4 -28.84 -7.06 -14.54
C ILE A 4 -28.13 -6.29 -13.43
N ALA A 5 -28.49 -5.02 -13.20
CA ALA A 5 -27.91 -4.24 -12.09
C ALA A 5 -28.18 -4.91 -10.74
N HIS A 6 -29.41 -5.38 -10.50
CA HIS A 6 -29.75 -6.10 -9.26
C HIS A 6 -28.95 -7.41 -9.14
N LEU A 7 -28.86 -8.18 -10.22
CA LEU A 7 -28.06 -9.42 -10.23
C LEU A 7 -26.59 -9.14 -9.95
N PHE A 8 -26.04 -8.08 -10.55
CA PHE A 8 -24.65 -7.67 -10.34
C PHE A 8 -24.40 -7.41 -8.84
N ILE A 9 -25.26 -6.61 -8.22
CA ILE A 9 -25.14 -6.27 -6.79
C ILE A 9 -25.31 -7.52 -5.92
N ASP A 10 -26.29 -8.38 -6.25
CA ASP A 10 -26.49 -9.65 -5.52
C ASP A 10 -25.23 -10.53 -5.59
N CYS A 11 -24.56 -10.56 -6.74
CA CYS A 11 -23.30 -11.31 -6.90
C CYS A 11 -22.20 -10.72 -6.01
N LEU A 12 -22.07 -9.39 -5.95
CA LEU A 12 -21.08 -8.76 -5.06
C LEU A 12 -21.35 -9.13 -3.60
N VAL A 13 -22.61 -9.05 -3.17
CA VAL A 13 -22.99 -9.41 -1.79
C VAL A 13 -22.68 -10.88 -1.53
N ALA A 14 -22.99 -11.77 -2.47
CA ALA A 14 -22.74 -13.21 -2.32
C ALA A 14 -21.25 -13.52 -2.16
N HIS A 15 -20.37 -12.69 -2.75
CA HIS A 15 -18.91 -12.83 -2.62
C HIS A 15 -18.34 -12.08 -1.41
N GLY A 16 -19.20 -11.52 -0.56
CA GLY A 16 -18.78 -10.90 0.69
C GLY A 16 -18.37 -9.44 0.61
N VAL A 17 -18.70 -8.76 -0.48
CA VAL A 17 -18.46 -7.31 -0.60
C VAL A 17 -19.40 -6.60 0.38
N THR A 18 -18.87 -5.63 1.11
CA THR A 18 -19.64 -4.87 2.11
C THR A 18 -19.76 -3.39 1.77
N HIS A 19 -18.78 -2.83 1.05
CA HIS A 19 -18.69 -1.40 0.72
C HIS A 19 -18.46 -1.20 -0.76
N ILE A 20 -19.04 -0.12 -1.34
CA ILE A 20 -18.69 0.38 -2.67
C ILE A 20 -18.34 1.86 -2.51
N PHE A 21 -17.22 2.23 -3.10
CA PHE A 21 -16.76 3.61 -3.09
C PHE A 21 -17.07 4.22 -4.45
N UNK A 22 -17.79 5.36 -4.56
CA UNK A 22 -18.31 5.85 -5.72
C UNK A 22 -18.26 7.30 -5.82
N VAL A 23 -18.22 7.66 -7.12
CA VAL A 23 -18.83 8.93 -7.49
C VAL A 23 -20.03 8.64 -8.39
N PRO A 24 -21.23 9.06 -8.01
CA PRO A 24 -22.42 8.75 -8.82
C PRO A 24 -22.43 9.47 -10.17
N GLY A 25 -23.02 8.83 -11.17
CA GLY A 25 -23.23 9.43 -12.48
C GLY A 25 -24.48 8.90 -13.16
N GLU A 26 -24.89 9.56 -14.23
CA GLU A 26 -26.14 9.22 -14.91
C GLU A 26 -26.17 7.80 -15.47
N GLU A 27 -25.02 7.32 -15.94
CA GLU A 27 -24.93 6.01 -16.61
C GLU A 27 -24.83 4.85 -15.63
N ASN A 28 -24.91 5.11 -14.32
CA ASN A 28 -24.98 4.02 -13.35
C ASN A 28 -26.12 4.14 -12.36
N LEU A 29 -27.21 4.85 -12.76
CA LEU A 29 -28.38 5.02 -11.88
C LEU A 29 -29.06 3.68 -11.56
N ASP A 30 -29.10 2.74 -12.49
CA ASP A 30 -29.65 1.40 -12.23
C ASP A 30 -28.83 0.67 -11.17
N MET A 31 -27.51 0.80 -11.21
CA MET A 31 -26.61 0.24 -10.19
C MET A 31 -26.88 0.90 -8.82
N LEU A 32 -27.01 2.21 -8.79
CA LEU A 32 -27.27 2.94 -7.54
C LEU A 32 -28.59 2.49 -6.91
N GLU A 33 -29.64 2.28 -7.73
CA GLU A 33 -30.93 1.79 -7.22
C GLU A 33 -30.77 0.35 -6.67
N ALA A 34 -30.02 -0.49 -7.35
CA ALA A 34 -29.74 -1.86 -6.86
C ALA A 34 -28.97 -1.82 -5.54
N ILE A 35 -27.99 -0.90 -5.41
CA ILE A 35 -27.24 -0.73 -4.16
C ILE A 35 -28.16 -0.27 -3.03
N ARG A 36 -29.05 0.69 -3.31
CA ARG A 36 -29.97 1.25 -2.32
C ARG A 36 -30.84 0.19 -1.67
N THR A 37 -31.22 -0.83 -2.43
CA THR A 37 -32.09 -1.91 -1.95
C THR A 37 -31.32 -3.13 -1.45
N SER A 38 -29.99 -3.02 -1.35
CA SER A 38 -29.10 -4.12 -0.91
C SER A 38 -28.57 -3.87 0.50
N SER A 39 -27.72 -4.76 0.96
CA SER A 39 -26.99 -4.61 2.24
C SER A 39 -25.68 -3.83 2.08
N LEU A 40 -25.30 -3.44 0.86
CA LEU A 40 -24.03 -2.74 0.61
C LEU A 40 -24.08 -1.31 1.14
N GLN A 41 -22.98 -0.87 1.74
CA GLN A 41 -22.81 0.53 2.10
C GLN A 41 -22.15 1.27 0.94
N LEU A 42 -22.81 2.32 0.46
CA LEU A 42 -22.23 3.18 -0.58
C LEU A 42 -21.53 4.36 0.09
N ILE A 43 -20.23 4.46 -0.13
CA ILE A 43 -19.41 5.57 0.37
C ILE A 43 -19.17 6.51 -0.81
N VAL A 44 -19.81 7.67 -0.79
CA VAL A 44 -19.66 8.68 -1.85
C VAL A 44 -18.42 9.52 -1.58
N THR A 45 -17.55 9.64 -2.58
CA THR A 45 -16.37 10.51 -2.53
C THR A 45 -16.57 11.72 -3.44
N ARG A 46 -15.68 12.69 -3.35
CA ARG A 46 -15.72 13.89 -4.19
C ARG A 46 -14.92 13.73 -5.48
N ASN A 47 -14.10 12.67 -5.54
CA ASN A 47 -13.27 12.37 -6.71
C ASN A 47 -13.13 10.86 -6.85
N GLU A 48 -13.14 10.36 -8.07
CA GLU A 48 -12.99 8.93 -8.36
C GLU A 48 -11.63 8.38 -7.94
N GLN A 49 -10.59 9.22 -7.95
CA GLN A 49 -9.27 8.78 -7.47
C GLN A 49 -9.34 8.36 -5.99
N THR A 50 -10.00 9.18 -5.17
CA THR A 50 -10.19 8.85 -3.75
C THR A 50 -10.99 7.55 -3.60
N ALA A 51 -12.04 7.37 -4.41
CA ALA A 51 -12.83 6.13 -4.37
C ALA A 51 -11.96 4.90 -4.60
N VAL A 52 -11.06 4.96 -5.59
CA VAL A 52 -10.18 3.82 -5.87
C VAL A 52 -9.09 3.67 -4.82
N PHE A 53 -8.52 4.77 -4.29
CA PHE A 53 -7.59 4.67 -3.15
C PHE A 53 -8.25 3.96 -1.97
N MET A 54 -9.52 4.29 -1.67
CA MET A 54 -10.27 3.66 -0.58
C MET A 54 -10.51 2.17 -0.87
N ALA A 55 -10.92 1.84 -2.09
CA ALA A 55 -11.13 0.44 -2.50
C ALA A 55 -9.81 -0.35 -2.41
N ALA A 56 -8.70 0.23 -2.88
CA ALA A 56 -7.39 -0.42 -2.83
C ALA A 56 -6.94 -0.67 -1.39
N THR A 57 -7.16 0.30 -0.51
CA THR A 57 -6.84 0.17 0.92
C THR A 57 -7.67 -0.94 1.56
N HIS A 58 -8.98 -0.99 1.23
CA HIS A 58 -9.86 -2.07 1.69
C HIS A 58 -9.25 -3.42 1.28
N GLY A 59 -8.88 -3.54 0.01
CA GLY A 59 -8.27 -4.77 -0.51
C GLY A 59 -6.98 -5.13 0.20
N ARG A 60 -6.10 -4.15 0.39
CA ARG A 60 -4.82 -4.34 1.07
C ARG A 60 -5.00 -4.85 2.51
N LEU A 61 -5.92 -4.24 3.25
CA LEU A 61 -6.11 -4.55 4.67
C LEU A 61 -6.87 -5.84 4.90
N THR A 62 -7.82 -6.20 4.02
CA THR A 62 -8.69 -7.36 4.21
C THR A 62 -8.26 -8.58 3.40
N GLY A 63 -7.48 -8.40 2.33
CA GLY A 63 -7.16 -9.46 1.37
C GLY A 63 -8.32 -9.82 0.47
N LYS A 64 -9.45 -9.10 0.59
CA LYS A 64 -10.65 -9.30 -0.23
C LYS A 64 -10.84 -8.09 -1.14
N VAL A 65 -11.41 -8.32 -2.31
CA VAL A 65 -11.54 -7.26 -3.31
C VAL A 65 -12.25 -6.02 -2.75
N GLY A 66 -11.62 -4.87 -2.93
CA GLY A 66 -12.28 -3.58 -2.70
C GLY A 66 -12.97 -3.15 -4.00
N VAL A 67 -14.13 -2.48 -3.90
CA VAL A 67 -14.94 -2.18 -5.08
C VAL A 67 -15.13 -0.67 -5.20
N ALA A 68 -14.79 -0.13 -6.37
CA ALA A 68 -15.04 1.27 -6.71
C ALA A 68 -15.91 1.35 -7.96
N LEU A 69 -16.80 2.33 -7.98
CA LEU A 69 -17.76 2.53 -9.06
C LEU A 69 -17.65 3.97 -9.59
N ALA A 70 -17.61 4.12 -10.90
CA ALA A 70 -17.65 5.44 -11.56
C ALA A 70 -18.55 5.36 -12.78
N THR A 71 -18.93 6.54 -13.27
CA THR A 71 -19.62 6.66 -14.54
C THR A 71 -18.64 6.41 -15.70
N LEU A 72 -19.04 6.76 -16.91
CA LEU A 72 -18.21 6.54 -18.11
C LEU A 72 -17.02 7.52 -18.19
N UNK A 73 -16.70 7.90 -19.18
CA UNK A 73 -15.66 8.56 -19.51
C UNK A 73 -15.00 9.38 -18.57
N PRO A 74 -15.64 10.48 -18.25
CA PRO A 74 -14.88 11.31 -17.27
C PRO A 74 -14.55 10.56 -15.97
N GLY A 75 -15.51 9.85 -15.45
CA GLY A 75 -15.29 9.09 -14.20
C GLY A 75 -14.26 7.99 -14.40
N ALA A 76 -14.38 7.23 -15.47
CA ALA A 76 -13.45 6.13 -15.77
C ALA A 76 -12.01 6.62 -15.93
N THR A 77 -11.81 7.74 -16.64
CA THR A 77 -10.46 8.28 -16.83
C THR A 77 -9.86 8.80 -15.52
N ASN A 78 -10.69 9.36 -14.63
CA ASN A 78 -10.24 9.81 -13.31
C ASN A 78 -9.74 8.66 -12.44
N MET A 79 -10.20 7.42 -12.70
CA MET A 79 -9.78 6.25 -11.92
C MET A 79 -8.38 5.75 -12.28
N MET A 80 -7.84 6.12 -13.43
CA MET A 80 -6.66 5.45 -14.02
C MET A 80 -5.45 5.42 -13.09
N THR A 81 -5.10 6.52 -12.48
CA THR A 81 -3.99 6.55 -11.53
C THR A 81 -4.20 5.60 -10.36
N UNK A 82 -5.26 5.52 -9.88
CA UNK A 82 -5.61 4.82 -8.82
C UNK A 82 -5.73 3.43 -9.03
N VAL A 83 -6.15 3.01 -10.34
CA VAL A 83 -6.12 1.61 -10.77
C VAL A 83 -4.68 1.13 -10.92
N ALA A 84 -3.83 1.94 -11.53
CA ALA A 84 -2.40 1.64 -11.63
C ALA A 84 -1.76 1.48 -10.23
N TYR A 85 -2.16 2.30 -9.27
CA TYR A 85 -1.69 2.22 -7.89
C TYR A 85 -2.03 0.83 -7.29
N ALA A 86 -3.27 0.38 -7.47
CA ALA A 86 -3.68 -0.94 -6.98
C ALA A 86 -2.95 -2.07 -7.71
N GLN A 87 -2.79 -1.94 -9.03
CA GLN A 87 -2.13 -2.94 -9.87
C GLN A 87 -0.66 -3.13 -9.48
N LEU A 88 0.10 -2.04 -9.40
CA LEU A 88 1.51 -2.12 -9.05
C LEU A 88 1.71 -2.46 -7.57
N GLY A 89 0.84 -1.95 -6.71
CA GLY A 89 0.95 -2.15 -5.26
C GLY A 89 0.46 -3.52 -4.77
N GLY A 90 -0.09 -4.34 -5.67
CA GLY A 90 -0.55 -5.67 -5.27
C GLY A 90 -1.82 -5.65 -4.42
N MET A 91 -2.75 -4.75 -4.72
CA MET A 91 -3.98 -4.57 -3.94
C MET A 91 -5.19 -5.06 -4.74
N PRO A 92 -6.01 -5.98 -4.21
CA PRO A 92 -7.14 -6.51 -4.98
C PRO A 92 -8.27 -5.48 -5.08
N VAL A 93 -8.59 -5.04 -6.30
CA VAL A 93 -9.61 -4.02 -6.57
C VAL A 93 -10.42 -4.44 -7.78
N LEU A 94 -11.74 -4.28 -7.68
CA LEU A 94 -12.66 -4.31 -8.82
C LEU A 94 -13.15 -2.89 -9.06
N VAL A 95 -12.81 -2.32 -10.22
CA VAL A 95 -13.39 -1.04 -10.63
C VAL A 95 -14.51 -1.33 -11.63
N ILE A 96 -15.65 -0.68 -11.42
CA ILE A 96 -16.85 -0.80 -12.24
C ILE A 96 -17.09 0.54 -12.90
N THR A 97 -17.27 0.55 -14.22
CA THR A 97 -17.58 1.80 -14.94
C THR A 97 -18.88 1.65 -15.69
N GLY A 98 -19.61 2.75 -15.83
CA GLY A 98 -20.74 2.83 -16.73
C GLY A 98 -20.29 3.03 -18.17
N GLN A 99 -21.26 2.98 -19.09
CA GLN A 99 -21.02 3.30 -20.51
C GLN A 99 -22.36 3.68 -21.14
N LYS A 100 -22.30 4.45 -22.20
CA LYS A 100 -23.49 4.77 -23.02
C LYS A 100 -24.09 3.50 -23.61
N PRO A 101 -25.37 3.54 -24.00
CA PRO A 101 -26.03 2.36 -24.56
C PRO A 101 -25.25 1.78 -25.74
N VAL A 102 -25.08 0.45 -25.72
CA VAL A 102 -24.34 -0.25 -26.77
C VAL A 102 -25.25 -0.87 -27.82
N LYS A 103 -26.53 -1.16 -27.47
CA LYS A 103 -27.48 -1.75 -28.42
C LYS A 103 -28.19 -0.70 -29.27
N LYS A 104 -28.50 0.47 -28.69
CA LYS A 104 -29.16 1.56 -29.40
C LYS A 104 -28.59 2.90 -28.96
N SER A 105 -27.56 3.35 -29.64
CA SER A 105 -26.96 4.65 -29.34
C SER A 105 -27.84 5.77 -29.90
N LYS A 106 -28.16 6.75 -29.06
CA LYS A 106 -28.98 7.92 -29.46
C LYS A 106 -28.18 9.22 -29.42
N GLN A 107 -26.96 9.19 -28.90
CA GLN A 107 -26.14 10.38 -28.69
C GLN A 107 -24.83 10.37 -29.49
N GLY A 108 -24.79 9.52 -30.52
CA GLY A 108 -23.58 9.41 -31.34
C GLY A 108 -22.39 8.99 -30.48
N ARG A 109 -21.33 9.79 -30.53
CA ARG A 109 -20.09 9.48 -29.81
C ARG A 109 -19.89 10.35 -28.55
N PHE A 110 -20.94 11.05 -28.12
CA PHE A 110 -20.85 11.91 -26.93
C PHE A 110 -20.38 11.08 -25.71
N GLN A 111 -19.26 11.49 -25.11
CA GLN A 111 -18.64 10.86 -23.94
C GLN A 111 -18.26 9.38 -24.13
N VAL A 112 -18.10 8.91 -25.37
CA VAL A 112 -17.75 7.52 -25.62
C VAL A 112 -16.23 7.39 -25.74
N ILE A 113 -15.66 6.57 -24.86
CA ILE A 113 -14.23 6.21 -24.86
C ILE A 113 -14.17 4.68 -24.75
N ASP A 114 -13.18 4.08 -25.38
CA ASP A 114 -12.92 2.63 -25.26
C ASP A 114 -12.25 2.36 -23.91
N VAL A 115 -13.06 2.24 -22.86
CA VAL A 115 -12.60 2.09 -21.49
C VAL A 115 -11.93 0.73 -21.29
N VAL A 116 -12.42 -0.32 -21.95
CA VAL A 116 -11.83 -1.66 -21.82
C VAL A 116 -10.37 -1.63 -22.31
N SER A 117 -10.13 -1.03 -23.49
CA SER A 117 -8.74 -0.90 -24.00
C SER A 117 -7.89 -0.03 -23.11
N MET A 118 -8.47 1.07 -22.58
CA MET A 118 -7.76 1.98 -21.67
C MET A 118 -7.32 1.27 -20.39
N MET A 119 -8.15 0.38 -19.85
CA MET A 119 -7.87 -0.35 -18.59
C MET A 119 -6.88 -1.51 -18.78
N LYS A 120 -6.68 -1.99 -20.00
CA LYS A 120 -5.89 -3.18 -20.29
C LYS A 120 -4.48 -3.16 -19.67
N PRO A 121 -3.68 -2.09 -19.83
CA PRO A 121 -2.31 -2.08 -19.30
C PRO A 121 -2.23 -1.95 -17.78
N VAL A 122 -3.33 -1.65 -17.08
CA VAL A 122 -3.32 -1.43 -15.63
C VAL A 122 -4.20 -2.40 -14.87
N THR A 123 -4.66 -3.49 -15.52
CA THR A 123 -5.50 -4.51 -14.87
C THR A 123 -5.07 -5.92 -15.27
N LYS A 124 -5.39 -6.90 -14.40
CA LYS A 124 -5.25 -8.32 -14.73
C LYS A 124 -6.34 -8.80 -15.69
N PHE A 125 -7.50 -8.14 -15.65
CA PHE A 125 -8.69 -8.55 -16.42
C PHE A 125 -9.58 -7.34 -16.62
N THR A 126 -10.11 -7.17 -17.83
CA THR A 126 -11.05 -6.10 -18.15
C THR A 126 -12.05 -6.60 -19.19
N THR A 127 -13.33 -6.27 -19.01
CA THR A 127 -14.38 -6.70 -19.92
C THR A 127 -15.57 -5.74 -19.86
N SER A 128 -16.44 -5.84 -20.87
CA SER A 128 -17.74 -5.19 -20.89
C SER A 128 -18.83 -6.25 -20.82
N LEU A 129 -19.78 -6.07 -19.92
CA LEU A 129 -20.94 -6.97 -19.81
C LEU A 129 -21.97 -6.61 -20.88
N ILE A 130 -22.44 -7.62 -21.60
CA ILE A 130 -23.39 -7.42 -22.69
C ILE A 130 -24.64 -8.30 -22.55
N ASP A 131 -24.71 -9.18 -21.55
CA ASP A 131 -25.73 -10.21 -21.48
C ASP A 131 -25.93 -10.71 -20.04
N ALA A 132 -27.20 -10.89 -19.65
CA ALA A 132 -27.54 -11.35 -18.30
C ALA A 132 -26.92 -12.72 -17.94
N SER A 133 -26.82 -13.62 -18.93
CA SER A 133 -26.29 -14.98 -18.69
C SER A 133 -24.82 -14.97 -18.28
N ARG A 134 -24.09 -13.87 -18.53
CA ARG A 134 -22.65 -13.79 -18.26
C ARG A 134 -22.32 -13.09 -16.95
N VAL A 135 -23.29 -12.47 -16.29
CA VAL A 135 -23.03 -11.58 -15.13
C VAL A 135 -22.39 -12.36 -13.98
N ALA A 136 -23.04 -13.45 -13.54
CA ALA A 136 -22.61 -14.17 -12.34
C ALA A 136 -21.21 -14.78 -12.49
N THR A 137 -20.93 -15.40 -13.64
CA THR A 137 -19.61 -16.01 -13.88
C THR A 137 -18.53 -14.98 -14.13
N THR A 138 -18.86 -13.86 -14.78
CA THR A 138 -17.88 -12.77 -14.99
C THR A 138 -17.46 -12.14 -13.67
N ILE A 139 -18.42 -11.89 -12.77
CA ILE A 139 -18.11 -11.31 -11.46
C ILE A 139 -17.27 -12.28 -10.62
N ALA A 140 -17.65 -13.58 -10.61
CA ALA A 140 -16.87 -14.59 -9.89
C ALA A 140 -15.43 -14.65 -10.43
N HIS A 141 -15.27 -14.66 -11.76
CA HIS A 141 -13.95 -14.67 -12.38
C HIS A 141 -13.15 -13.41 -12.06
N ALA A 142 -13.78 -12.24 -12.12
CA ALA A 142 -13.11 -10.97 -11.83
C ALA A 142 -12.62 -10.93 -10.38
N ILE A 143 -13.46 -11.32 -9.42
CA ILE A 143 -13.10 -11.32 -8.00
C ILE A 143 -11.97 -12.32 -7.74
N HIS A 144 -12.09 -13.54 -8.27
CA HIS A 144 -11.04 -14.55 -8.14
C HIS A 144 -9.70 -14.03 -8.70
N THR A 145 -9.75 -13.44 -9.91
CA THR A 145 -8.56 -12.91 -10.57
C THR A 145 -7.92 -11.77 -9.76
N ALA A 146 -8.75 -10.86 -9.21
CA ALA A 146 -8.25 -9.74 -8.40
C ALA A 146 -7.56 -10.23 -7.13
N GLU A 147 -8.11 -11.26 -6.48
CA GLU A 147 -7.64 -11.75 -5.18
C GLU A 147 -6.51 -12.78 -5.30
N ASP A 148 -6.35 -13.42 -6.45
CA ASP A 148 -5.31 -14.42 -6.66
C ASP A 148 -3.92 -13.77 -6.66
N GLU A 149 -2.93 -14.51 -6.24
CA GLU A 149 -1.57 -13.97 -6.11
C GLU A 149 -0.94 -13.75 -7.49
N LYS A 150 -0.32 -12.67 -7.76
CA LYS A 150 -0.24 -11.45 -6.91
C LYS A 150 -1.55 -10.67 -7.09
N PRO A 151 -2.15 -10.19 -6.02
CA PRO A 151 -3.42 -9.42 -6.18
C PRO A 151 -3.21 -8.17 -7.04
N UNK A 152 -4.23 -7.75 -7.85
CA UNK A 152 -4.17 -6.62 -8.67
C UNK A 152 -5.53 -6.11 -8.89
N ALA A 153 -5.56 -5.34 -9.89
CA ALA A 153 -6.83 -4.69 -10.25
C ALA A 153 -7.55 -5.41 -11.38
N VAL A 154 -8.88 -5.37 -11.36
CA VAL A 154 -9.73 -5.87 -12.46
C VAL A 154 -10.81 -4.83 -12.76
N HIS A 155 -11.37 -4.87 -13.97
CA HIS A 155 -12.35 -3.89 -14.43
C HIS A 155 -13.52 -4.56 -15.13
N ILE A 156 -14.75 -4.11 -14.80
CA ILE A 156 -15.98 -4.50 -15.51
C ILE A 156 -16.72 -3.23 -15.92
N GLU A 157 -17.02 -3.10 -17.20
CA GLU A 157 -17.86 -2.04 -17.74
C GLU A 157 -19.29 -2.56 -17.81
N LEU A 158 -20.26 -1.78 -17.31
CA LEU A 158 -21.68 -2.11 -17.39
C LEU A 158 -22.41 -0.98 -18.13
N PRO A 159 -22.70 -1.16 -19.44
CA PRO A 159 -23.47 -0.16 -20.18
C PRO A 159 -24.88 0.04 -19.61
N GLU A 160 -25.39 1.27 -19.68
CA GLU A 160 -26.66 1.63 -19.03
C GLU A 160 -27.87 0.86 -19.59
N ASP A 161 -27.89 0.56 -20.89
CA ASP A 161 -28.99 -0.20 -21.48
C ASP A 161 -28.94 -1.68 -21.04
N ILE A 162 -27.74 -2.23 -20.91
CA ILE A 162 -27.55 -3.60 -20.41
C ILE A 162 -27.98 -3.70 -18.94
N ALA A 163 -27.62 -2.70 -18.13
CA ALA A 163 -27.94 -2.69 -16.70
C ALA A 163 -29.44 -2.83 -16.43
N ARG A 164 -30.29 -2.34 -17.35
CA ARG A 164 -31.75 -2.36 -17.22
C ARG A 164 -32.40 -3.67 -17.67
N GLU A 165 -31.66 -4.51 -18.39
CA GLU A 165 -32.25 -5.74 -18.93
C GLU A 165 -32.70 -6.68 -17.82
N ASP A 166 -33.72 -7.46 -18.11
CA ASP A 166 -34.26 -8.45 -17.19
C ASP A 166 -33.24 -9.57 -16.92
N ALA A 167 -33.13 -9.96 -15.67
CA ALA A 167 -32.21 -11.03 -15.25
C ALA A 167 -32.88 -12.00 -14.26
N HIS A 168 -34.21 -12.04 -14.22
CA HIS A 168 -34.93 -12.82 -13.22
C HIS A 168 -34.61 -14.33 -13.29
N GLU A 169 -34.14 -14.83 -14.44
CA GLU A 169 -33.81 -16.25 -14.61
C GLU A 169 -32.44 -16.62 -14.01
N TYR A 170 -31.65 -15.64 -13.59
CA TYR A 170 -30.27 -15.84 -13.18
C TYR A 170 -30.09 -15.55 -11.69
N SER A 171 -29.11 -16.20 -11.06
CA SER A 171 -28.80 -16.05 -9.65
C SER A 171 -27.28 -15.99 -9.46
N PRO A 172 -26.82 -15.47 -8.31
CA PRO A 172 -25.38 -15.40 -8.05
C PRO A 172 -24.72 -16.79 -8.11
N PHE A 173 -23.49 -16.79 -8.59
CA PHE A 173 -22.62 -17.96 -8.60
C PHE A 173 -21.49 -17.70 -7.63
N THR A 174 -21.20 -18.67 -6.76
CA THR A 174 -20.05 -18.63 -5.87
C THR A 174 -19.18 -19.86 -6.09
N TYR A 175 -17.91 -19.75 -5.71
CA TYR A 175 -16.96 -20.84 -5.88
C TYR A 175 -16.20 -21.05 -4.57
N GLU A 176 -15.72 -22.27 -4.37
CA GLU A 176 -14.87 -22.60 -3.25
C GLU A 176 -13.42 -22.22 -3.58
N LYS A 177 -12.77 -21.52 -2.67
CA LYS A 177 -11.39 -21.07 -2.91
C LYS A 177 -10.45 -22.28 -3.06
N THR A 178 -9.58 -22.19 -4.06
CA THR A 178 -8.53 -23.18 -4.27
C THR A 178 -7.59 -23.21 -3.06
N ARG A 179 -7.21 -24.42 -2.64
CA ARG A 179 -6.23 -24.59 -1.57
C ARG A 179 -4.87 -24.02 -2.02
N ARG A 180 -4.15 -23.47 -1.05
CA ARG A 180 -2.87 -22.86 -1.32
C ARG A 180 -1.84 -23.92 -1.74
N PRO A 181 -1.09 -23.70 -2.82
CA PRO A 181 -0.12 -24.69 -3.28
C PRO A 181 1.04 -24.83 -2.30
N VAL A 182 1.52 -26.04 -2.15
CA VAL A 182 2.72 -26.35 -1.36
C VAL A 182 3.89 -26.46 -2.35
N PRO A 183 5.05 -25.87 -2.06
CA PRO A 183 6.21 -26.07 -2.93
C PRO A 183 6.63 -27.53 -2.90
N ASP A 184 7.25 -28.01 -3.97
CA ASP A 184 7.63 -29.42 -4.02
C ASP A 184 8.80 -29.71 -3.05
N ASP A 185 8.92 -30.99 -2.68
CA ASP A 185 9.90 -31.42 -1.69
C ASP A 185 11.35 -31.18 -2.13
N LYS A 186 11.62 -31.28 -3.45
CA LYS A 186 12.97 -31.02 -3.97
C LYS A 186 13.35 -29.55 -3.80
N ALA A 187 12.38 -28.63 -4.00
CA ALA A 187 12.62 -27.21 -3.81
C ALA A 187 12.94 -26.90 -2.34
N ILE A 188 12.19 -27.50 -1.41
CA ILE A 188 12.45 -27.34 0.03
C ILE A 188 13.84 -27.87 0.38
N ALA A 189 14.19 -29.08 -0.09
CA ALA A 189 15.50 -29.68 0.15
C ALA A 189 16.63 -28.79 -0.39
N GLN A 190 16.42 -28.16 -1.54
CA GLN A 190 17.41 -27.26 -2.13
C GLN A 190 17.64 -26.02 -1.26
N ILE A 191 16.57 -25.40 -0.74
CA ILE A 191 16.73 -24.26 0.20
C ILE A 191 17.52 -24.71 1.43
N ILE A 192 17.17 -25.89 1.99
CA ILE A 192 17.85 -26.40 3.19
C ILE A 192 19.36 -26.54 2.91
N THR A 193 19.72 -27.08 1.75
CA THR A 193 21.14 -27.22 1.36
C THR A 193 21.82 -25.84 1.31
N TYR A 194 21.18 -24.84 0.69
CA TYR A 194 21.74 -23.48 0.66
C TYR A 194 21.92 -22.92 2.08
N LEU A 195 20.93 -23.12 2.95
CA LEU A 195 20.99 -22.61 4.32
C LEU A 195 22.06 -23.29 5.16
N GLU A 196 22.29 -24.59 4.93
CA GLU A 196 23.32 -25.36 5.66
C GLU A 196 24.73 -25.01 5.20
N THR A 197 24.91 -24.63 3.93
CA THR A 197 26.23 -24.28 3.41
C THR A 197 26.59 -22.83 3.60
N ALA A 198 25.58 -21.94 3.78
CA ALA A 198 25.83 -20.51 3.96
C ALA A 198 26.42 -20.23 5.33
N LYS A 199 27.46 -19.41 5.35
CA LYS A 199 28.05 -18.93 6.61
C LYS A 199 27.35 -17.69 7.13
N ARG A 200 26.83 -16.84 6.23
CA ARG A 200 26.23 -15.55 6.58
C ARG A 200 24.93 -15.30 5.82
N PRO A 201 23.91 -16.18 6.04
CA PRO A 201 22.61 -15.95 5.40
C PRO A 201 21.90 -14.73 6.00
N VAL A 202 21.18 -14.00 5.14
CA VAL A 202 20.36 -12.83 5.53
C VAL A 202 19.02 -12.94 4.79
N ILE A 203 17.96 -12.50 5.43
CA ILE A 203 16.61 -12.49 4.84
C ILE A 203 16.28 -11.05 4.40
N LEU A 204 15.77 -10.91 3.16
CA LEU A 204 15.10 -9.71 2.69
C LEU A 204 13.59 -9.97 2.70
N ILE A 205 12.84 -9.14 3.41
CA ILE A 205 11.37 -9.25 3.48
C ILE A 205 10.77 -8.17 2.60
N GLY A 206 10.00 -8.58 1.59
CA GLY A 206 9.31 -7.65 0.68
C GLY A 206 7.80 -7.61 0.88
N ALA A 207 7.13 -6.81 0.08
CA ALA A 207 5.69 -6.53 0.18
C ALA A 207 4.83 -7.79 0.11
N GLY A 208 5.22 -8.80 -0.68
CA GLY A 208 4.47 -10.05 -0.84
C GLY A 208 4.38 -10.87 0.43
N ALA A 209 5.29 -10.63 1.39
CA ALA A 209 5.26 -11.32 2.68
C ALA A 209 4.28 -10.68 3.68
N ASN A 210 3.72 -9.52 3.36
CA ASN A 210 2.86 -8.78 4.30
C ASN A 210 1.47 -9.39 4.39
N ARG A 211 1.41 -10.59 4.95
CA ARG A 211 0.19 -11.35 5.25
C ARG A 211 0.31 -11.86 6.68
N LYS A 212 -0.77 -11.80 7.45
CA LYS A 212 -0.78 -12.23 8.86
C LYS A 212 -0.21 -13.65 9.05
N ARG A 213 -0.62 -14.57 8.17
CA ARG A 213 -0.16 -15.96 8.24
C ARG A 213 1.34 -16.10 7.97
N ILE A 214 1.85 -15.33 7.01
CA ILE A 214 3.27 -15.32 6.66
C ILE A 214 4.08 -14.72 7.81
N SER A 215 3.62 -13.61 8.37
CA SER A 215 4.25 -12.94 9.52
C SER A 215 4.51 -13.95 10.66
N ASN A 216 3.51 -14.77 10.99
CA ASN A 216 3.61 -15.75 12.07
C ASN A 216 4.71 -16.79 11.78
N TYR A 217 4.69 -17.41 10.61
CA TYR A 217 5.69 -18.44 10.26
C TYR A 217 7.09 -17.85 10.06
N LEU A 218 7.16 -16.67 9.48
CA LEU A 218 8.45 -16.00 9.25
C LEU A 218 9.11 -15.63 10.58
N THR A 219 8.33 -15.10 11.53
CA THR A 219 8.83 -14.77 12.87
C THR A 219 9.37 -16.02 13.55
N LYS A 220 8.62 -17.13 13.50
CA LYS A 220 9.06 -18.40 14.10
C LYS A 220 10.36 -18.91 13.47
N PHE A 221 10.45 -18.83 12.14
CA PHE A 221 11.64 -19.28 11.39
C PHE A 221 12.87 -18.46 11.78
N ILE A 222 12.71 -17.11 11.80
CA ILE A 222 13.80 -16.20 12.18
C ILE A 222 14.28 -16.51 13.61
N LYS A 223 13.37 -16.66 14.57
CA LYS A 223 13.71 -16.93 15.96
C LYS A 223 14.40 -18.29 16.14
N LYS A 224 13.92 -19.31 15.43
CA LYS A 224 14.50 -20.66 15.53
C LYS A 224 15.94 -20.70 15.03
N HIS A 225 16.21 -20.01 13.91
CA HIS A 225 17.50 -20.13 13.22
C HIS A 225 18.39 -18.89 13.37
N HIS A 226 17.91 -17.85 14.07
CA HIS A 226 18.66 -16.61 14.37
C HIS A 226 19.23 -15.96 13.11
N ILE A 227 18.45 -15.92 12.01
CA ILE A 227 18.90 -15.34 10.74
C ILE A 227 18.62 -13.83 10.75
N PRO A 228 19.64 -12.97 10.55
CA PRO A 228 19.40 -11.54 10.44
C PRO A 228 18.49 -11.21 9.27
N PHE A 229 17.66 -10.17 9.41
CA PHE A 229 16.75 -9.76 8.36
C PHE A 229 16.70 -8.24 8.20
N PHE A 230 16.45 -7.83 6.96
CA PHE A 230 16.15 -6.44 6.63
C PHE A 230 14.86 -6.43 5.80
N VAL A 231 14.24 -5.29 5.70
CA VAL A 231 12.92 -5.16 5.07
C VAL A 231 12.98 -4.10 3.97
N SER A 232 12.17 -4.30 2.93
CA SER A 232 11.88 -3.23 1.98
C SER A 232 10.88 -2.26 2.64
N GLN A 233 10.62 -1.12 2.03
CA GLN A 233 9.66 -0.16 2.59
C GLN A 233 8.26 -0.80 2.75
N MET A 234 7.80 -1.54 1.77
CA MET A 234 6.49 -2.20 1.83
C MET A 234 6.52 -3.55 2.55
N GLY A 235 7.69 -4.05 2.90
CA GLY A 235 7.89 -5.23 3.74
C GLY A 235 7.94 -4.93 5.23
N LYS A 236 7.91 -3.66 5.62
CA LYS A 236 7.83 -3.31 7.04
C LYS A 236 6.51 -3.83 7.62
N UNK A 237 6.74 -4.12 8.91
CA UNK A 237 5.61 -4.53 9.52
C UNK A 237 5.30 -5.97 9.46
N VAL A 238 6.11 -6.73 8.67
CA VAL A 238 5.86 -8.18 8.61
C VAL A 238 6.38 -8.88 9.86
N VAL A 239 7.57 -8.49 10.31
CA VAL A 239 8.20 -9.03 11.53
C VAL A 239 8.50 -7.88 12.47
N ASP A 240 8.33 -8.11 13.76
CA ASP A 240 8.56 -7.11 14.82
C ASP A 240 10.02 -6.65 14.77
N GLU A 241 10.23 -5.35 14.56
CA GLU A 241 11.56 -4.76 14.42
C GLU A 241 12.32 -4.65 15.75
N ARG A 242 11.70 -5.05 16.88
CA ARG A 242 12.40 -5.15 18.15
C ARG A 242 13.23 -6.43 18.27
N LEU A 243 13.03 -7.39 17.37
CA LEU A 243 13.82 -8.62 17.39
C LEU A 243 15.30 -8.32 17.17
N PRO A 244 16.21 -8.99 17.91
CA PRO A 244 17.64 -8.72 17.74
C PRO A 244 18.18 -9.03 16.35
N GLU A 245 17.49 -9.87 15.58
CA GLU A 245 17.87 -10.21 14.21
C GLU A 245 17.59 -9.09 13.21
N TYR A 246 16.79 -8.07 13.55
CA TYR A 246 16.46 -6.96 12.65
C TYR A 246 17.71 -6.12 12.38
N ILE A 247 18.00 -5.86 11.11
CA ILE A 247 19.12 -5.01 10.66
C ILE A 247 18.67 -3.57 10.47
N UNK A 248 17.80 -3.20 9.43
CA UNK A 248 17.33 -1.94 9.11
C UNK A 248 16.30 -2.09 8.10
N THR A 249 15.84 -1.01 7.62
CA THR A 249 14.94 -0.91 6.46
C THR A 249 15.72 -0.39 5.26
N ALA A 250 15.57 -1.02 4.13
CA ALA A 250 16.16 -0.60 2.85
C ALA A 250 15.31 0.56 2.30
N ALA A 251 15.76 1.78 2.50
CA ALA A 251 15.03 2.98 2.10
C ALA A 251 15.63 3.64 0.85
N LEU A 252 16.93 3.51 0.65
CA LEU A 252 17.66 4.11 -0.48
C LEU A 252 18.47 3.03 -1.22
N THR A 253 18.68 3.24 -2.51
CA THR A 253 19.48 2.33 -3.33
C THR A 253 20.97 2.40 -2.96
N SER A 254 21.44 3.56 -2.58
CA SER A 254 22.83 3.76 -2.16
C SER A 254 22.86 4.76 -1.01
N GLY A 255 23.93 4.70 -0.23
CA GLY A 255 24.10 5.60 0.89
C GLY A 255 23.23 5.29 2.10
N ASP A 256 22.57 4.15 2.11
CA ASP A 256 21.78 3.70 3.26
C ASP A 256 22.72 2.98 4.25
N TYR A 257 22.43 3.10 5.51
CA TYR A 257 23.29 2.55 6.58
C TYR A 257 23.45 1.04 6.52
N LEU A 258 22.43 0.33 6.02
CA LEU A 258 22.40 -1.13 6.07
C LEU A 258 23.28 -1.81 5.01
N HIS A 259 23.72 -1.09 3.98
CA HIS A 259 24.47 -1.70 2.86
C HIS A 259 25.74 -2.41 3.33
N GLU A 260 26.44 -1.84 4.31
CA GLU A 260 27.64 -2.44 4.86
C GLU A 260 27.35 -3.86 5.41
N ALA A 261 26.25 -3.99 6.17
CA ALA A 261 25.86 -5.29 6.73
C ALA A 261 25.50 -6.30 5.64
N ILE A 262 24.74 -5.86 4.63
CA ILE A 262 24.29 -6.72 3.53
C ILE A 262 25.49 -7.21 2.72
N ASN A 263 26.52 -6.38 2.55
CA ASN A 263 27.71 -6.73 1.77
C ASN A 263 28.48 -7.90 2.39
N HIS A 264 28.31 -8.18 3.67
CA HIS A 264 28.92 -9.35 4.32
C HIS A 264 28.15 -10.64 4.06
N ALA A 265 26.90 -10.57 3.57
CA ALA A 265 26.07 -11.76 3.34
C ALA A 265 26.62 -12.61 2.19
N ASP A 266 26.63 -13.93 2.35
CA ASP A 266 26.94 -14.87 1.27
C ASP A 266 25.69 -15.52 0.69
N LEU A 267 24.53 -15.32 1.33
CA LEU A 267 23.24 -15.82 0.87
C LEU A 267 22.16 -14.82 1.27
N ILE A 268 21.29 -14.46 0.34
CA ILE A 268 20.08 -13.68 0.64
C ILE A 268 18.85 -14.51 0.26
N LEU A 269 17.95 -14.67 1.24
CA LEU A 269 16.61 -15.22 1.01
C LEU A 269 15.66 -14.04 0.80
N ALA A 270 15.23 -13.81 -0.44
CA ALA A 270 14.29 -12.75 -0.78
C ALA A 270 12.87 -13.32 -0.68
N ILE A 271 12.17 -12.99 0.40
CA ILE A 271 10.85 -13.52 0.73
C ILE A 271 9.79 -12.48 0.38
N GLY A 272 8.99 -12.76 -0.63
CA GLY A 272 7.93 -11.86 -1.08
C GLY A 272 8.44 -10.57 -1.71
N HIS A 273 9.70 -10.53 -2.13
CA HIS A 273 10.28 -9.34 -2.77
C HIS A 273 9.83 -9.23 -4.22
N ASP A 274 9.56 -7.98 -4.64
CA ASP A 274 9.14 -7.67 -6.01
C ASP A 274 10.00 -6.50 -6.49
N THR A 275 10.60 -6.64 -7.67
CA THR A 275 11.49 -5.62 -8.24
C THR A 275 10.78 -4.34 -8.65
N ILE A 276 9.47 -4.29 -8.55
CA ILE A 276 8.69 -3.06 -8.71
C ILE A 276 9.00 -2.06 -7.59
N GLU A 277 9.44 -2.55 -6.44
CA GLU A 277 9.77 -1.75 -5.26
C GLU A 277 11.22 -1.29 -5.29
N LYS A 278 11.50 -0.06 -4.87
CA LYS A 278 12.88 0.43 -4.72
C LYS A 278 13.33 0.31 -3.28
N PRO A 279 14.59 -0.03 -3.04
CA PRO A 279 15.60 -0.44 -4.03
C PRO A 279 15.32 -1.84 -4.58
N THR A 280 15.55 -2.00 -5.87
CA THR A 280 15.27 -3.23 -6.60
C THR A 280 16.22 -4.35 -6.19
N ASN A 281 17.50 -4.01 -6.05
CA ASN A 281 18.55 -4.92 -5.65
C ASN A 281 19.54 -4.20 -4.75
N LEU A 282 20.02 -4.89 -3.74
CA LEU A 282 20.91 -4.33 -2.74
C LEU A 282 22.31 -4.95 -2.76
N THR A 283 22.53 -5.92 -3.66
CA THR A 283 23.83 -6.58 -3.83
C THR A 283 24.21 -6.61 -5.31
N GLU A 284 25.50 -6.74 -5.57
CA GLU A 284 25.99 -6.93 -6.94
C GLU A 284 25.64 -8.35 -7.42
N PRO A 285 25.03 -8.49 -8.59
CA PRO A 285 24.73 -9.83 -9.14
C PRO A 285 25.99 -10.70 -9.23
N GLY A 286 25.85 -11.95 -8.83
CA GLY A 286 26.93 -12.93 -8.88
C GLY A 286 27.86 -12.94 -7.68
N LYS A 287 27.76 -11.94 -6.81
CA LYS A 287 28.63 -11.83 -5.63
C LYS A 287 28.03 -12.55 -4.42
N THR A 288 26.71 -12.47 -4.27
CA THR A 288 25.97 -13.09 -3.18
C THR A 288 24.91 -14.02 -3.79
N LYS A 289 24.79 -15.24 -3.26
CA LYS A 289 23.73 -16.16 -3.71
C LYS A 289 22.37 -15.57 -3.34
N LEU A 290 21.40 -15.69 -4.25
CA LEU A 290 20.07 -15.10 -4.08
C LEU A 290 19.01 -16.17 -4.32
N ILE A 291 18.15 -16.40 -3.32
CA ILE A 291 17.02 -17.32 -3.41
C ILE A 291 15.73 -16.53 -3.39
N HIS A 292 14.89 -16.73 -4.40
CA HIS A 292 13.59 -16.08 -4.56
C HIS A 292 12.51 -17.01 -3.99
N ILE A 293 11.85 -16.60 -2.92
CA ILE A 293 10.73 -17.33 -2.30
C ILE A 293 9.50 -16.46 -2.46
N ASN A 294 8.58 -16.87 -3.35
CA ASN A 294 7.46 -16.02 -3.69
C ASN A 294 6.30 -16.85 -4.24
N PHE A 295 5.14 -16.19 -4.39
CA PHE A 295 3.96 -16.78 -5.04
C PHE A 295 4.15 -16.95 -6.53
N THR A 296 4.99 -16.12 -7.15
CA THR A 296 5.23 -16.09 -8.60
C THR A 296 6.72 -16.12 -8.90
N GLU A 297 7.06 -16.50 -10.12
CA GLU A 297 8.43 -16.47 -10.61
C GLU A 297 8.95 -15.03 -10.66
N ALA A 298 10.24 -14.85 -10.46
CA ALA A 298 10.92 -13.57 -10.61
C ALA A 298 10.94 -13.14 -12.07
N GLU A 299 10.81 -11.83 -12.31
CA GLU A 299 11.14 -11.25 -13.61
C GLU A 299 12.66 -11.04 -13.65
N PHE A 300 13.32 -11.70 -14.58
CA PHE A 300 14.77 -11.56 -14.75
C PHE A 300 15.08 -10.20 -15.38
N ASN A 301 16.02 -9.49 -14.78
CA ASN A 301 16.53 -8.23 -15.34
C ASN A 301 17.98 -8.04 -14.89
N GLU A 302 18.59 -6.93 -15.25
CA GLU A 302 20.00 -6.65 -14.99
C GLU A 302 20.32 -6.54 -13.50
N LEU A 303 19.31 -6.30 -12.66
CA LEU A 303 19.49 -6.05 -11.24
C LEU A 303 19.08 -7.23 -10.35
N TYR A 304 18.24 -8.15 -10.86
CA TYR A 304 17.66 -9.21 -10.04
C TYR A 304 17.56 -10.50 -10.85
N HIS A 305 18.44 -11.46 -10.56
CA HIS A 305 18.40 -12.79 -11.17
C HIS A 305 18.79 -13.85 -10.14
N PRO A 306 17.77 -14.46 -9.51
CA PRO A 306 18.00 -15.44 -8.46
C PRO A 306 18.76 -16.67 -8.95
N ASP A 307 19.61 -17.22 -8.08
CA ASP A 307 20.28 -18.51 -8.30
C ASP A 307 19.29 -19.66 -8.17
N CYS A 308 18.23 -19.48 -7.37
CA CYS A 308 17.24 -20.51 -7.11
C CYS A 308 15.88 -19.84 -6.85
N GLN A 309 14.81 -20.46 -7.30
CA GLN A 309 13.45 -19.96 -7.08
C GLN A 309 12.58 -21.05 -6.46
N ILE A 310 11.85 -20.67 -5.42
CA ILE A 310 10.83 -21.50 -4.82
C ILE A 310 9.49 -20.78 -5.02
N VAL A 311 8.67 -21.29 -5.93
CA VAL A 311 7.40 -20.67 -6.30
C VAL A 311 6.26 -21.50 -5.70
N GLY A 312 5.42 -20.84 -4.93
CA GLY A 312 4.30 -21.45 -4.25
C GLY A 312 3.81 -20.54 -3.14
N ASP A 313 2.97 -21.08 -2.25
CA ASP A 313 2.52 -20.29 -1.11
C ASP A 313 3.68 -20.03 -0.15
N ILE A 314 3.95 -18.74 0.11
CA ILE A 314 5.07 -18.34 1.00
C ILE A 314 4.87 -18.92 2.40
N GLY A 315 3.63 -18.86 2.93
CA GLY A 315 3.33 -19.38 4.26
C GLY A 315 3.60 -20.89 4.37
N ASN A 316 3.19 -21.65 3.37
CA ASN A 316 3.46 -23.10 3.34
C ASN A 316 4.96 -23.38 3.23
N THR A 317 5.69 -22.60 2.44
CA THR A 317 7.14 -22.72 2.33
C THR A 317 7.81 -22.49 3.69
N LEU A 318 7.43 -21.40 4.37
CA LEU A 318 8.03 -21.05 5.66
C LEU A 318 7.67 -22.06 6.74
N ARG A 319 6.44 -22.60 6.72
CA ARG A 319 6.05 -23.66 7.65
C ARG A 319 6.96 -24.89 7.48
N ARG A 320 7.18 -25.31 6.24
CA ARG A 320 8.05 -26.45 5.94
C ARG A 320 9.49 -26.19 6.39
N LEU A 321 10.01 -24.98 6.15
CA LEU A 321 11.34 -24.60 6.60
C LEU A 321 11.44 -24.51 8.13
N PHE A 322 10.40 -24.01 8.79
CA PHE A 322 10.36 -23.95 10.25
C PHE A 322 10.36 -25.36 10.86
N GLU A 323 9.61 -26.29 10.26
CA GLU A 323 9.52 -27.68 10.75
C GLU A 323 10.78 -28.49 10.46
N ALA A 324 11.59 -28.09 9.50
CA ALA A 324 12.79 -28.82 9.10
C ALA A 324 13.92 -28.66 10.13
N GLU A 325 14.76 -29.68 10.21
CA GLU A 325 16.03 -29.57 10.93
C GLU A 325 17.08 -29.06 9.96
N ILE A 326 17.73 -27.97 10.31
CA ILE A 326 18.74 -27.31 9.47
C ILE A 326 20.03 -27.19 10.28
N ASN A 327 21.10 -27.77 9.76
CA ASN A 327 22.41 -27.73 10.43
C ASN A 327 23.02 -26.34 10.26
N THR A 328 23.25 -25.63 11.35
CA THR A 328 23.80 -24.28 11.34
C THR A 328 25.24 -24.21 11.85
N SER A 329 25.93 -25.36 11.96
CA SER A 329 27.26 -25.43 12.57
C SER A 329 28.34 -24.65 11.82
N THR A 330 28.12 -24.35 10.53
CA THR A 330 29.08 -23.59 9.72
C THR A 330 28.90 -22.08 9.81
N ARG A 331 27.87 -21.61 10.51
CA ARG A 331 27.52 -20.19 10.52
C ARG A 331 28.51 -19.34 11.30
N ASP A 332 28.82 -18.17 10.72
CA ASP A 332 29.57 -17.11 11.39
C ASP A 332 28.91 -15.78 11.00
N LEU A 333 27.91 -15.38 11.76
CA LEU A 333 27.15 -14.17 11.53
C LEU A 333 27.85 -12.91 12.07
N THR A 334 29.00 -13.07 12.73
CA THR A 334 29.71 -11.97 13.39
C THR A 334 29.90 -10.73 12.47
N PRO A 335 30.38 -10.88 11.22
CA PRO A 335 30.56 -9.69 10.38
C PRO A 335 29.25 -8.95 10.08
N VAL A 336 28.16 -9.69 9.81
CA VAL A 336 26.85 -9.08 9.53
C VAL A 336 26.32 -8.37 10.79
N VAL A 337 26.39 -9.04 11.93
CA VAL A 337 25.85 -8.51 13.21
C VAL A 337 26.62 -7.25 13.62
N ASN A 338 27.94 -7.28 13.50
CA ASN A 338 28.76 -6.11 13.86
C ASN A 338 28.47 -4.92 12.95
N ALA A 339 28.36 -5.14 11.64
CA ALA A 339 28.03 -4.06 10.70
C ALA A 339 26.60 -3.54 10.93
N ALA A 340 25.66 -4.43 11.25
CA ALA A 340 24.29 -4.03 11.58
C ALA A 340 24.26 -3.17 12.84
N GLN A 341 25.06 -3.52 13.84
CA GLN A 341 25.15 -2.73 15.08
C GLN A 341 25.67 -1.32 14.79
N VAL A 342 26.70 -1.20 13.95
CA VAL A 342 27.23 0.11 13.53
C VAL A 342 26.15 0.92 12.81
N ALA A 343 25.38 0.28 11.92
CA ALA A 343 24.28 0.94 11.19
C ALA A 343 23.23 1.47 12.16
N LYS A 344 22.84 0.66 13.15
CA LYS A 344 21.87 1.06 14.18
C LYS A 344 22.37 2.25 15.00
N GLU A 345 23.65 2.23 15.36
CA GLU A 345 24.26 3.34 16.12
C GLU A 345 24.28 4.63 15.31
N LYS A 346 24.60 4.55 14.02
CA LYS A 346 24.55 5.72 13.12
C LYS A 346 23.15 6.29 13.04
N LEU A 347 22.14 5.41 12.89
CA LEU A 347 20.74 5.84 12.83
C LEU A 347 20.32 6.50 14.16
N ALA A 348 20.64 5.87 15.28
CA ALA A 348 20.32 6.43 16.60
C ALA A 348 20.99 7.79 16.80
N TYR A 349 22.24 7.94 16.38
CA TYR A 349 22.96 9.21 16.48
C TYR A 349 22.26 10.29 15.65
N SER A 350 21.87 9.98 14.40
CA SER A 350 21.19 10.96 13.54
C SER A 350 19.84 11.40 14.13
N ILE A 351 19.13 10.48 14.79
CA ILE A 351 17.89 10.82 15.49
C ILE A 351 18.17 11.74 16.66
N GLN A 352 19.21 11.43 17.47
CA GLN A 352 19.57 12.27 18.62
C GLN A 352 19.97 13.68 18.17
N GLU A 353 20.72 13.80 17.08
CA GLU A 353 21.05 15.12 16.51
C GLU A 353 19.79 15.89 16.13
N SER A 354 18.82 15.19 15.49
CA SER A 354 17.58 15.84 15.05
C SER A 354 16.75 16.36 16.23
N LEU A 355 16.84 15.71 17.39
CA LEU A 355 16.12 16.14 18.60
C LEU A 355 16.67 17.44 19.18
N GLN A 356 17.90 17.84 18.82
CA GLN A 356 18.54 19.08 19.30
C GLN A 356 18.24 20.28 18.40
N LEU A 357 17.65 20.06 17.21
CA LEU A 357 17.38 21.15 16.27
C LEU A 357 16.22 22.03 16.78
N ASP A 358 16.19 23.28 16.33
CA ASP A 358 15.14 24.24 16.69
C ASP A 358 13.93 24.16 15.75
N HIS A 359 13.91 23.17 14.85
CA HIS A 359 12.85 22.97 13.88
C HIS A 359 12.48 21.47 13.79
N ILE A 360 11.35 21.17 13.15
CA ILE A 360 10.83 19.80 13.04
C ILE A 360 11.34 19.18 11.74
N THR A 361 11.96 18.01 11.88
CA THR A 361 12.46 17.20 10.76
C THR A 361 11.73 15.84 10.76
N PRO A 362 11.81 15.08 9.66
CA PRO A 362 11.20 13.72 9.62
C PRO A 362 11.74 12.80 10.72
N ALA A 363 13.04 12.84 10.99
CA ALA A 363 13.66 11.97 12.01
C ALA A 363 13.12 12.31 13.40
N ARG A 364 13.06 13.61 13.72
CA ARG A 364 12.52 14.09 15.00
C ARG A 364 11.06 13.67 15.16
N LEU A 365 10.25 13.94 14.14
CA LEU A 365 8.80 13.63 14.17
C LEU A 365 8.57 12.13 14.31
N SER A 366 9.32 11.32 13.56
CA SER A 366 9.24 9.86 13.61
C SER A 366 9.52 9.34 15.02
N ALA A 367 10.59 9.79 15.64
CA ALA A 367 10.98 9.37 17.00
C ALA A 367 9.92 9.80 18.02
N THR A 368 9.49 11.07 17.94
CA THR A 368 8.48 11.60 18.86
C THR A 368 7.16 10.83 18.75
N LEU A 369 6.73 10.54 17.52
CA LEU A 369 5.51 9.77 17.31
C LEU A 369 5.62 8.36 17.86
N ARG A 370 6.77 7.67 17.63
CA ARG A 370 6.90 6.28 18.12
C ARG A 370 6.78 6.21 19.64
N ASP A 371 7.33 7.19 20.34
CA ASP A 371 7.26 7.23 21.80
C ASP A 371 5.87 7.57 22.32
N GLU A 372 5.06 8.27 21.52
CA GLU A 372 3.77 8.81 21.97
C GLU A 372 2.57 7.92 21.63
N ILE A 373 2.63 7.19 20.50
CA ILE A 373 1.46 6.45 19.97
C ILE A 373 1.50 4.98 20.39
N GLU A 374 0.36 4.30 20.25
CA GLU A 374 0.25 2.89 20.57
C GLU A 374 1.15 2.03 19.67
N ASP A 375 1.57 0.85 20.18
CA ASP A 375 2.42 -0.07 19.42
C ASP A 375 1.76 -0.50 18.10
N ASP A 376 0.42 -0.64 18.10
CA ASP A 376 -0.35 -1.07 16.94
C ASP A 376 -1.08 0.07 16.23
N ALA A 377 -0.73 1.33 16.55
CA ALA A 377 -1.23 2.50 15.81
C ALA A 377 -0.82 2.42 14.35
N VAL A 378 -1.66 2.92 13.46
CA VAL A 378 -1.41 2.85 12.02
C VAL A 378 -1.04 4.23 11.49
N LEU A 379 0.17 4.33 10.94
CA LEU A 379 0.61 5.52 10.20
C LEU A 379 0.39 5.29 8.71
N CYS A 380 -0.26 6.27 8.06
CA CYS A 380 -0.53 6.21 6.62
C CYS A 380 0.24 7.35 5.96
N LEU A 381 1.24 7.01 5.16
CA LEU A 381 2.17 7.98 4.55
C LEU A 381 1.78 8.29 3.12
N ASP A 382 1.74 9.56 2.78
CA ASP A 382 1.69 9.98 1.39
C ASP A 382 3.11 9.94 0.77
N ASN A 383 3.23 10.23 -0.50
CA ASN A 383 4.46 10.00 -1.28
C ASN A 383 5.31 11.27 -1.44
N GLY A 384 5.94 11.68 -0.34
CA GLY A 384 6.91 12.77 -0.33
C GLY A 384 8.28 12.30 0.15
N LEU A 385 9.24 13.21 0.21
CA LEU A 385 10.59 12.90 0.70
C LEU A 385 10.57 12.38 2.14
N TYR A 386 9.66 12.89 2.97
CA TYR A 386 9.47 12.44 4.35
C TYR A 386 9.15 10.93 4.41
N LYS A 387 8.51 10.35 3.38
CA LYS A 387 8.20 8.91 3.37
C LYS A 387 9.48 8.07 3.52
N VAL A 388 10.51 8.42 2.78
CA VAL A 388 11.81 7.71 2.83
C VAL A 388 12.37 7.74 4.25
N ARG A 389 12.28 8.90 4.90
CA ARG A 389 12.81 9.07 6.26
C ARG A 389 11.96 8.32 7.29
N PHE A 390 10.63 8.36 7.17
CA PHE A 390 9.75 7.56 8.05
C PHE A 390 9.98 6.07 7.85
N ALA A 391 10.11 5.62 6.60
CA ALA A 391 10.38 4.20 6.31
C ALA A 391 11.67 3.73 7.00
N ARG A 392 12.71 4.58 7.02
CA ARG A 392 13.98 4.23 7.67
C ARG A 392 13.93 4.35 9.19
N ASN A 393 13.31 5.42 9.70
CA ASN A 393 13.45 5.81 11.11
C ASN A 393 12.33 5.29 12.02
N PHE A 394 11.12 4.98 11.49
CA PHE A 394 9.98 4.63 12.33
C PHE A 394 9.91 3.12 12.54
N PRO A 395 10.13 2.62 13.76
CA PRO A 395 10.05 1.18 14.03
C PRO A 395 8.62 0.67 13.97
N CYS A 396 8.44 -0.50 13.35
CA CYS A 396 7.14 -1.15 13.24
C CYS A 396 7.15 -2.46 14.04
N TYR A 397 6.10 -2.67 14.82
CA TYR A 397 6.02 -3.81 15.74
C TYR A 397 4.94 -4.81 15.34
N HIS A 398 3.97 -4.40 14.54
CA HIS A 398 2.83 -5.22 14.13
C HIS A 398 2.58 -5.09 12.62
N PRO A 399 2.06 -6.14 11.98
CA PRO A 399 1.71 -6.05 10.55
C PRO A 399 0.72 -4.91 10.25
N ASN A 400 0.90 -4.28 9.09
CA ASN A 400 0.02 -3.22 8.58
C ASN A 400 -0.11 -2.01 9.52
N THR A 401 0.98 -1.63 10.17
CA THR A 401 1.01 -0.42 11.02
C THR A 401 1.77 0.74 10.40
N LEU A 402 2.36 0.54 9.21
CA LEU A 402 2.93 1.64 8.41
C LEU A 402 2.51 1.41 6.97
N LEU A 403 1.45 2.12 6.54
CA LEU A 403 0.91 1.96 5.19
C LEU A 403 1.52 3.02 4.28
N LEU A 404 2.26 2.56 3.28
CA LEU A 404 2.87 3.42 2.28
C LEU A 404 2.88 2.69 0.94
N ASP A 405 3.11 3.42 -0.14
CA ASP A 405 3.25 2.85 -1.47
C ASP A 405 4.64 3.17 -2.02
N ASN A 406 5.36 2.15 -2.42
CA ASN A 406 6.68 2.30 -3.02
C ASN A 406 6.74 1.60 -4.40
N ALA A 407 5.58 1.38 -5.01
CA ALA A 407 5.44 0.77 -6.34
C ALA A 407 5.12 1.82 -7.40
N LEU A 408 3.95 2.43 -7.34
CA LEU A 408 3.62 3.57 -8.22
C LEU A 408 4.11 4.89 -7.62
N ALA A 409 4.05 5.01 -6.31
CA ALA A 409 4.49 6.19 -5.55
C ALA A 409 3.73 7.46 -5.96
N THR A 410 2.43 7.35 -6.20
CA THR A 410 1.61 8.50 -6.57
C THR A 410 1.28 9.36 -5.35
N MET A 411 1.24 10.67 -5.55
CA MET A 411 0.85 11.62 -4.51
C MET A 411 -0.68 11.63 -4.34
N GLY A 412 -1.15 11.96 -3.13
CA GLY A 412 -2.57 12.11 -2.83
C GLY A 412 -3.21 10.92 -2.15
N ALA A 413 -2.46 9.85 -1.89
CA ALA A 413 -3.00 8.63 -1.29
C ALA A 413 -3.17 8.72 0.23
N GLY A 414 -2.31 9.48 0.90
CA GLY A 414 -2.09 9.36 2.34
C GLY A 414 -3.33 9.41 3.21
N TYR A 415 -4.10 10.51 3.18
CA TYR A 415 -5.26 10.58 4.06
C TYR A 415 -6.44 9.73 3.57
N SER A 416 -6.52 9.42 2.26
CA SER A 416 -7.54 8.47 1.75
C SER A 416 -7.30 7.08 2.33
N VAL A 417 -6.04 6.67 2.40
CA VAL A 417 -5.64 5.40 3.03
C VAL A 417 -6.01 5.43 4.52
N ALA A 418 -5.68 6.53 5.20
CA ALA A 418 -5.96 6.68 6.63
C ALA A 418 -7.48 6.68 6.91
N MET A 419 -8.25 7.39 6.09
CA MET A 419 -9.71 7.44 6.22
C MET A 419 -10.32 6.04 6.12
N THR A 420 -9.86 5.26 5.15
CA THR A 420 -10.35 3.88 4.95
C THR A 420 -9.92 2.99 6.10
N THR A 421 -8.67 3.11 6.54
CA THR A 421 -8.16 2.33 7.68
C THR A 421 -9.03 2.57 8.92
N LYS A 422 -9.33 3.84 9.19
CA LYS A 422 -10.17 4.20 10.34
C LYS A 422 -11.60 3.70 10.19
N LEU A 423 -12.14 3.74 8.96
CA LEU A 423 -13.48 3.22 8.67
C LEU A 423 -13.57 1.72 8.94
N LEU A 424 -12.54 0.96 8.56
CA LEU A 424 -12.52 -0.50 8.72
C LEU A 424 -12.11 -0.93 10.12
N SER A 425 -11.36 -0.10 10.85
CA SER A 425 -10.86 -0.41 12.18
C SER A 425 -11.05 0.82 13.09
N PRO A 426 -12.31 1.12 13.46
CA PRO A 426 -12.59 2.35 14.20
C PRO A 426 -11.94 2.40 15.59
N GLU A 427 -11.56 1.24 16.14
CA GLU A 427 -10.87 1.16 17.43
C GLU A 427 -9.39 1.53 17.36
N LYS A 428 -8.77 1.48 16.18
CA LYS A 428 -7.34 1.74 16.03
C LYS A 428 -7.04 3.25 16.08
N GLN A 429 -5.87 3.58 16.61
CA GLN A 429 -5.32 4.93 16.44
C GLN A 429 -4.75 5.01 15.02
N VAL A 430 -5.25 5.95 14.20
CA VAL A 430 -4.83 6.10 12.79
C VAL A 430 -4.39 7.54 12.54
N ILE A 431 -3.21 7.70 11.97
CA ILE A 431 -2.59 9.00 11.71
C ILE A 431 -2.15 9.05 10.25
N ALA A 432 -2.62 10.07 9.51
CA ALA A 432 -2.12 10.34 8.16
C ALA A 432 -0.95 11.31 8.24
N ILE A 433 0.09 11.06 7.47
CA ILE A 433 1.25 11.96 7.34
C ILE A 433 1.34 12.35 5.87
N VAL A 434 1.08 13.63 5.60
CA VAL A 434 0.81 14.14 4.25
C VAL A 434 1.57 15.44 4.04
N GLY A 435 2.26 15.58 2.93
CA GLY A 435 2.86 16.85 2.55
C GLY A 435 1.83 17.84 2.01
N ASP A 436 2.18 19.11 2.00
CA ASP A 436 1.29 20.19 1.52
C ASP A 436 0.85 19.96 0.07
N GLY A 437 1.75 19.70 -0.82
CA GLY A 437 1.42 19.35 -2.20
C GLY A 437 0.59 18.07 -2.33
N UNK A 438 0.72 17.16 -1.49
CA UNK A 438 0.11 15.96 -1.48
C UNK A 438 -1.25 16.00 -1.02
N LEU A 439 -1.53 16.86 0.00
CA LEU A 439 -2.90 17.08 0.50
C LEU A 439 -3.78 17.80 -0.52
N VAL A 440 -3.26 18.83 -1.14
CA VAL A 440 -4.04 19.67 -2.07
C VAL A 440 -4.52 18.87 -3.29
N MET A 441 -3.82 17.81 -3.68
CA MET A 441 -4.23 16.99 -4.84
C MET A 441 -5.57 16.29 -4.64
N ASN A 442 -5.95 15.95 -3.40
CA ASN A 442 -7.23 15.29 -3.12
C ASN A 442 -8.01 16.02 -2.03
N LEU A 443 -7.80 17.31 -1.92
CA LEU A 443 -8.39 18.14 -0.89
C LEU A 443 -9.92 18.03 -0.81
N UNK A 444 -10.44 17.76 -1.73
CA UNK A 444 -11.80 17.65 -1.90
C UNK A 444 -12.42 16.73 -0.97
N ASP A 445 -11.64 15.70 -0.78
CA ASP A 445 -12.20 14.58 0.03
C ASP A 445 -12.00 14.74 1.54
N LEU A 446 -11.47 15.83 1.99
CA LEU A 446 -11.55 16.21 3.42
C LEU A 446 -13.03 16.28 3.85
N GLU A 447 -13.90 16.74 2.95
CA GLU A 447 -15.36 16.72 3.18
C GLU A 447 -15.85 15.29 3.41
N THR A 448 -15.36 14.34 2.64
CA THR A 448 -15.74 12.94 2.80
C THR A 448 -15.36 12.42 4.19
N ALA A 449 -14.16 12.71 4.66
CA ALA A 449 -13.72 12.30 5.99
C ALA A 449 -14.60 12.91 7.08
N VAL A 450 -14.93 14.20 6.95
CA VAL A 450 -15.80 14.90 7.91
C VAL A 450 -17.20 14.31 7.89
N ARG A 451 -17.77 14.11 6.69
CA ARG A 451 -19.14 13.57 6.54
C ARG A 451 -19.25 12.15 7.10
N LEU A 452 -18.21 11.34 6.93
CA LEU A 452 -18.17 9.97 7.49
C LEU A 452 -17.94 9.97 9.01
N GLY A 453 -17.57 11.10 9.58
CA GLY A 453 -17.36 11.22 11.02
C GLY A 453 -16.18 10.39 11.53
N VAL A 454 -15.17 10.18 10.71
CA VAL A 454 -14.02 9.37 11.13
C VAL A 454 -13.13 10.16 12.11
N HIS A 455 -12.66 9.48 13.16
CA HIS A 455 -11.74 10.06 14.13
C HIS A 455 -10.31 9.94 13.61
N LEU A 456 -9.93 10.88 12.75
CA LEU A 456 -8.67 10.83 12.01
C LEU A 456 -7.81 12.05 12.33
N THR A 457 -6.53 11.83 12.59
CA THR A 457 -5.55 12.90 12.75
C THR A 457 -4.67 12.95 11.51
N ILE A 458 -4.64 14.12 10.88
CA ILE A 458 -3.81 14.39 9.69
C ILE A 458 -2.67 15.32 10.12
N LEU A 459 -1.43 14.82 10.01
CA LEU A 459 -0.24 15.65 10.20
C LEU A 459 0.17 16.17 8.82
N LEU A 460 -0.02 17.46 8.62
CA LEU A 460 0.30 18.14 7.36
C LEU A 460 1.69 18.73 7.47
N LEU A 461 2.63 18.13 6.74
CA LEU A 461 4.03 18.59 6.72
C LEU A 461 4.14 19.68 5.65
N ASN A 462 4.30 20.93 6.09
CA ASN A 462 4.27 22.09 5.20
C ASN A 462 5.69 22.66 5.05
N ASP A 463 6.29 22.45 3.86
CA ASP A 463 7.56 23.08 3.50
C ASP A 463 7.43 24.00 2.28
N ASP A 464 6.20 24.30 1.87
CA ASP A 464 5.86 25.18 0.73
C ASP A 464 6.54 24.76 -0.59
N ALA A 465 6.75 23.45 -0.79
CA ALA A 465 7.50 22.98 -1.95
C ALA A 465 7.22 21.52 -2.28
N TYR A 466 7.63 21.13 -3.48
CA TYR A 466 7.75 19.71 -3.82
C TYR A 466 9.15 19.24 -3.42
N GLY A 467 9.32 18.87 -2.16
CA GLY A 467 10.61 18.60 -1.55
C GLY A 467 11.44 17.51 -2.23
N MET A 468 10.81 16.44 -2.73
CA MET A 468 11.53 15.37 -3.43
C MET A 468 12.19 15.89 -4.73
N ILE A 469 11.48 16.75 -5.46
CA ILE A 469 12.02 17.33 -6.70
C ILE A 469 13.17 18.28 -6.38
N LYS A 470 13.00 19.12 -5.36
CA LYS A 470 14.05 20.03 -4.87
C LYS A 470 15.31 19.24 -4.51
N TRP A 471 15.14 18.17 -3.74
CA TRP A 471 16.24 17.31 -3.34
C TRP A 471 16.97 16.72 -4.56
N LYS A 472 16.22 16.25 -5.56
CA LYS A 472 16.81 15.70 -6.79
C LYS A 472 17.55 16.77 -7.60
N GLN A 473 16.99 17.98 -7.70
CA GLN A 473 17.66 19.09 -8.38
C GLN A 473 19.01 19.39 -7.72
N HIS A 474 19.02 19.51 -6.39
CA HIS A 474 20.26 19.77 -5.62
C HIS A 474 21.27 18.64 -5.82
N GLY A 475 20.81 17.38 -5.80
CA GLY A 475 21.66 16.21 -6.02
C GLY A 475 22.26 16.12 -7.40
N MET A 476 21.69 16.84 -8.36
CA MET A 476 22.19 16.90 -9.73
C MET A 476 22.95 18.18 -10.03
N UNK A 477 22.89 19.10 -8.87
CA UNK A 477 23.53 20.23 -9.05
C UNK A 477 22.86 21.20 -9.80
N LEU A 478 21.59 21.04 -9.90
CA LEU A 478 20.72 21.98 -10.56
C LEU A 478 20.18 23.01 -9.57
N GLN A 479 19.78 24.19 -10.07
CA GLN A 479 19.13 25.19 -9.25
C GLN A 479 17.64 24.88 -9.09
N ASP A 480 17.00 25.33 -8.01
CA ASP A 480 15.56 25.23 -7.81
C ASP A 480 14.82 25.96 -8.94
N TYR A 481 13.83 25.29 -9.51
CA TYR A 481 13.06 25.89 -10.59
C TYR A 481 11.60 25.41 -10.54
N UNK A 482 10.81 26.45 -10.21
CA UNK A 482 9.44 26.33 -10.21
C UNK A 482 8.84 25.43 -9.19
N LEU A 483 9.36 25.45 -8.19
CA LEU A 483 8.90 24.54 -7.14
C LEU A 483 8.23 25.25 -5.96
N ASP A 484 8.26 26.56 -5.92
CA ASP A 484 7.67 27.33 -4.84
C ASP A 484 6.16 27.31 -4.92
N LEU A 485 5.51 26.88 -3.85
CA LEU A 485 4.05 26.79 -3.78
C LEU A 485 3.52 28.00 -2.99
N GLN A 486 2.32 28.45 -3.35
CA GLN A 486 1.59 29.44 -2.58
C GLN A 486 0.42 28.74 -1.92
N ASN A 487 0.67 28.23 -0.74
CA ASN A 487 -0.33 27.45 -0.01
C ASN A 487 -1.44 28.31 0.58
N PRO A 488 -2.64 27.76 0.74
CA PRO A 488 -3.68 28.45 1.52
C PRO A 488 -3.33 28.42 3.01
N ASP A 489 -4.06 29.21 3.79
CA ASP A 489 -4.02 29.08 5.25
C ASP A 489 -4.72 27.75 5.60
N PHE A 490 -3.96 26.73 5.87
CA PHE A 490 -4.49 25.38 6.08
C PHE A 490 -5.37 25.28 7.34
N VAL A 491 -5.13 26.12 8.37
CA VAL A 491 -6.00 26.13 9.56
C VAL A 491 -7.39 26.64 9.18
N LYS A 492 -7.46 27.76 8.47
CA LYS A 492 -8.74 28.29 7.98
C LYS A 492 -9.41 27.32 7.00
N LEU A 493 -8.62 26.67 6.17
CA LEU A 493 -9.12 25.67 5.24
C LEU A 493 -9.75 24.49 5.98
N ALA A 494 -9.10 23.96 6.99
CA ALA A 494 -9.63 22.87 7.81
C ALA A 494 -10.94 23.28 8.47
N GLU A 495 -10.97 24.48 9.05
CA GLU A 495 -12.19 25.03 9.66
C GLU A 495 -13.32 25.12 8.65
N ALA A 496 -13.02 25.56 7.44
CA ALA A 496 -14.03 25.68 6.37
C ALA A 496 -14.63 24.32 5.98
N PHE A 497 -13.90 23.23 6.20
CA PHE A 497 -14.41 21.87 5.98
C PHE A 497 -15.04 21.23 7.23
N UNK A 498 -14.94 21.92 8.34
CA UNK A 498 -15.47 21.50 9.53
C UNK A 498 -14.65 20.60 10.31
N ALA A 499 -13.39 20.63 9.90
CA ALA A 499 -12.38 19.87 10.68
C ALA A 499 -11.78 20.76 11.76
N ILE A 500 -11.08 20.14 12.68
CA ILE A 500 -10.41 20.87 13.79
C ILE A 500 -8.95 21.15 13.39
N UNK A 501 -8.39 22.13 13.58
CA UNK A 501 -7.17 22.60 13.09
C UNK A 501 -6.26 22.99 14.21
N TYR A 502 -5.02 22.74 13.98
CA TYR A 502 -3.92 23.22 14.83
C TYR A 502 -2.76 23.67 13.96
N ARG A 503 -1.96 24.62 14.47
CA ARG A 503 -0.74 25.04 13.79
C ARG A 503 0.44 24.87 14.75
N VAL A 504 1.51 24.23 14.27
CA VAL A 504 2.74 23.93 15.00
C VAL A 504 3.90 24.52 14.21
N THR A 505 4.63 25.46 14.81
CA THR A 505 5.78 26.10 14.17
C THR A 505 7.10 25.76 14.84
N LYS A 506 7.05 25.28 16.09
CA LYS A 506 8.25 24.92 16.87
C LYS A 506 8.12 23.50 17.43
N PRO A 507 9.25 22.85 17.65
CA PRO A 507 9.21 21.45 18.12
C PRO A 507 8.46 21.23 19.43
N ASP A 508 8.56 22.14 20.38
CA ASP A 508 7.92 21.99 21.70
C ASP A 508 6.40 22.18 21.65
N GLU A 509 5.88 22.72 20.55
CA GLU A 509 4.42 22.87 20.35
C GLU A 509 3.76 21.58 19.88
N PHE A 510 4.50 20.62 19.32
CA PHE A 510 3.92 19.46 18.65
C PHE A 510 3.18 18.53 19.61
N LEU A 511 3.85 18.06 20.67
CA LEU A 511 3.21 17.09 21.59
C LEU A 511 1.96 17.67 22.28
N PRO A 512 1.97 18.93 22.80
CA PRO A 512 0.75 19.47 23.35
C PRO A 512 -0.42 19.52 22.34
N ALA A 513 -0.13 19.96 21.09
CA ALA A 513 -1.15 20.02 20.04
C ALA A 513 -1.66 18.61 19.67
N PHE A 514 -0.75 17.66 19.52
CA PHE A 514 -1.08 16.27 19.16
C PHE A 514 -1.93 15.62 20.24
N ARG A 515 -1.54 15.74 21.51
CA ARG A 515 -2.29 15.17 22.64
C ARG A 515 -3.70 15.77 22.74
N LYS A 516 -3.82 17.08 22.53
CA LYS A 516 -5.11 17.75 22.53
C LYS A 516 -5.98 17.27 21.38
N ALA A 517 -5.39 17.11 20.19
CA ALA A 517 -6.10 16.60 19.02
C ALA A 517 -6.61 15.17 19.24
N GLU A 518 -5.79 14.31 19.82
CA GLU A 518 -6.16 12.89 20.03
C GLU A 518 -7.31 12.73 21.02
N GLN A 519 -7.55 13.70 21.88
CA GLN A 519 -8.68 13.68 22.81
C GLN A 519 -10.02 14.07 22.14
N GLN A 520 -9.99 14.56 20.90
CA GLN A 520 -11.17 15.04 20.18
C GLN A 520 -11.66 14.04 19.16
N THR A 521 -12.99 14.04 19.00
CA THR A 521 -13.65 13.21 17.97
C THR A 521 -13.84 14.06 16.72
N UNK A 522 -13.55 13.80 15.61
CA UNK A 522 -13.68 14.45 14.38
C UNK A 522 -12.38 14.27 13.66
N VAL A 523 -12.42 14.82 12.55
CA VAL A 523 -11.21 14.96 11.77
C VAL A 523 -10.37 16.13 12.31
N LYS A 524 -9.09 15.87 12.56
CA LYS A 524 -8.16 16.90 13.06
C LYS A 524 -7.03 17.06 12.05
N LEU A 525 -6.69 18.29 11.73
CA LEU A 525 -5.53 18.62 10.89
C LEU A 525 -4.54 19.43 11.72
N ILE A 526 -3.32 18.92 11.81
CA ILE A 526 -2.21 19.60 12.49
C ILE A 526 -1.22 20.03 11.40
N GLU A 527 -1.22 21.33 11.08
CA GLU A 527 -0.24 21.88 10.15
C GLU A 527 1.10 22.03 10.88
N ILE A 528 2.14 21.45 10.35
CA ILE A 528 3.48 21.44 10.95
C ILE A 528 4.44 22.15 10.00
N ALA A 529 5.02 23.27 10.45
CA ALA A 529 6.13 23.92 9.74
C ALA A 529 7.31 22.93 9.77
N PHE A 530 7.80 22.58 8.60
CA PHE A 530 8.61 21.39 8.43
C PHE A 530 9.82 21.71 7.57
N THR A 531 10.99 21.18 7.92
CA THR A 531 12.22 21.45 7.20
C THR A 531 13.01 20.15 7.00
N TYR A 532 13.58 19.99 5.85
CA TYR A 532 14.53 18.91 5.58
C TYR A 532 15.93 19.42 5.91
N PRO A 533 16.70 18.68 6.71
CA PRO A 533 18.07 19.10 6.97
C PRO A 533 18.93 19.02 5.70
N ASP A 534 19.98 19.83 5.64
CA ASP A 534 20.89 19.88 4.48
C ASP A 534 21.57 18.54 4.20
N GLU A 535 21.51 17.63 5.13
CA GLU A 535 22.12 16.30 5.05
C GLU A 535 21.35 15.30 4.19
N ILE A 536 20.30 15.74 3.52
CA ILE A 536 19.69 14.91 2.48
C ILE A 536 20.55 14.98 1.19
N LYS A 537 21.83 15.17 1.34
CA LYS A 537 22.76 15.18 0.22
C LYS A 537 23.25 13.78 -0.08
#